data_a026f17e5bfea3ad794b05e100e506f2
#
_entry.id   a026f17e5bfea3ad794b05e100e506f2
#
_cell.length_a   1.000
_cell.length_b   1.000
_cell.length_c   1.000
_cell.angle_alpha   90.00
_cell.angle_beta   90.00
_cell.angle_gamma   90.00
#
_symmetry.space_group_name_H-M   'P 1'
#
loop_
_entity.id
_entity.type
_entity.pdbx_description
1 polymer ?
#
loop_
_entity_poly.entity_id
_entity_poly.type
_entity_poly.pdbx_seq_one_letter_code
_entity_poly.pdbx_strand_id
1 'polypeptide(L)'
;IVGTCVLAAQAVLLGLLTLRLGQRMHAARLKELRTEMRHYHKLSERALRESGKEAYKAVNRQGHEAFGYYFSLNGALWVASLWPVPLALAWMQTRFGTVSPSLPFSLPLLGPEPGFVFWFVLAYIPLRLLLGRLVCPVGQDGQGTIID
;
A
#
# COMPACT_ATOMS: atom_id res chain seq x y z
N ILE A 1 -7.58 7.50 -24.75
CA ILE A 1 -6.97 6.30 -24.14
C ILE A 1 -5.47 6.51 -23.91
N VAL A 2 -4.66 6.90 -24.92
CA VAL A 2 -3.22 7.12 -24.73
C VAL A 2 -2.94 8.18 -23.65
N GLY A 3 -3.62 9.32 -23.69
CA GLY A 3 -3.48 10.39 -22.69
C GLY A 3 -3.83 9.94 -21.26
N THR A 4 -4.84 9.10 -21.09
CA THR A 4 -5.21 8.54 -19.78
C THR A 4 -4.15 7.59 -19.24
N CYS A 5 -3.54 6.77 -20.10
CA CYS A 5 -2.42 5.89 -19.74
C CYS A 5 -1.17 6.67 -19.33
N VAL A 6 -0.83 7.73 -20.06
CA VAL A 6 0.31 8.60 -19.72
C VAL A 6 0.09 9.29 -18.37
N LEU A 7 -1.13 9.80 -18.14
CA LEU A 7 -1.47 10.46 -16.88
C LEU A 7 -1.46 9.48 -15.71
N ALA A 8 -1.98 8.25 -15.92
CA ALA A 8 -1.92 7.18 -14.92
C ALA A 8 -0.47 6.82 -14.59
N ALA A 9 0.41 6.73 -15.59
CA ALA A 9 1.83 6.47 -15.38
C ALA A 9 2.51 7.57 -14.55
N GLN A 10 2.26 8.83 -14.87
CA GLN A 10 2.77 9.96 -14.09
C GLN A 10 2.26 9.95 -12.65
N ALA A 11 0.96 9.70 -12.43
CA ALA A 11 0.38 9.60 -11.11
C ALA A 11 0.99 8.45 -10.29
N VAL A 12 1.24 7.30 -10.91
CA VAL A 12 1.92 6.17 -10.27
C VAL A 12 3.35 6.51 -9.90
N LEU A 13 4.12 7.11 -10.80
CA LEU A 13 5.52 7.50 -10.54
C LEU A 13 5.62 8.50 -9.39
N LEU A 14 4.79 9.54 -9.38
CA LEU A 14 4.74 10.52 -8.30
C LEU A 14 4.33 9.87 -6.97
N GLY A 15 3.32 9.00 -6.98
CA GLY A 15 2.89 8.28 -5.79
C GLY A 15 3.97 7.35 -5.22
N LEU A 16 4.69 6.62 -6.08
CA LEU A 16 5.79 5.75 -5.65
C LEU A 16 7.00 6.57 -5.15
N LEU A 17 7.29 7.71 -5.77
CA LEU A 17 8.34 8.61 -5.29
C LEU A 17 8.00 9.14 -3.90
N THR A 18 6.77 9.60 -3.68
CA THR A 18 6.28 10.05 -2.37
C THR A 18 6.39 8.94 -1.33
N LEU A 19 5.97 7.71 -1.68
CA LEU A 19 6.08 6.56 -0.79
C LEU A 19 7.53 6.26 -0.40
N ARG A 20 8.45 6.24 -1.38
CA ARG A 20 9.89 6.04 -1.12
C ARG A 20 10.48 7.13 -0.24
N LEU A 21 10.16 8.37 -0.52
CA LEU A 21 10.65 9.51 0.27
C LEU A 21 10.15 9.40 1.70
N GLY A 22 8.84 9.15 1.88
CA GLY A 22 8.24 8.94 3.19
C GLY A 22 8.85 7.77 3.96
N GLN A 23 9.06 6.63 3.30
CA GLN A 23 9.72 5.47 3.91
C GLN A 23 11.16 5.76 4.31
N ARG A 24 11.92 6.54 3.51
CA ARG A 24 13.28 6.95 3.86
C ARG A 24 13.31 7.89 5.06
N MET A 25 12.41 8.87 5.09
CA MET A 25 12.30 9.81 6.21
C MET A 25 11.94 9.11 7.52
N HIS A 26 11.09 8.09 7.46
CA HIS A 26 10.63 7.33 8.63
C HIS A 26 11.32 5.98 8.80
N ALA A 27 12.42 5.71 8.05
CA ALA A 27 13.10 4.42 8.04
C ALA A 27 13.57 3.97 9.44
N ALA A 28 14.11 4.88 10.23
CA ALA A 28 14.55 4.60 11.60
C ALA A 28 13.36 4.14 12.47
N ARG A 29 12.26 4.87 12.43
CA ARG A 29 11.06 4.56 13.21
C ARG A 29 10.40 3.25 12.77
N LEU A 30 10.31 3.02 11.47
CA LEU A 30 9.78 1.76 10.92
C LEU A 30 10.64 0.56 11.33
N LYS A 31 11.96 0.71 11.34
CA LYS A 31 12.90 -0.32 11.79
C LYS A 31 12.75 -0.60 13.28
N GLU A 32 12.66 0.42 14.10
CA GLU A 32 12.44 0.32 15.54
C GLU A 32 11.15 -0.47 15.85
N LEU A 33 10.00 -0.03 15.30
CA LEU A 33 8.71 -0.70 15.49
C LEU A 33 8.74 -2.16 15.02
N ARG A 34 9.42 -2.46 13.91
CA ARG A 34 9.59 -3.84 13.43
C ARG A 34 10.42 -4.67 14.39
N THR A 35 11.44 -4.09 15.00
CA THR A 35 12.29 -4.78 15.99
C THR A 35 11.50 -5.03 17.27
N GLU A 36 10.73 -4.07 17.75
CA GLU A 36 9.83 -4.25 18.88
C GLU A 36 8.81 -5.36 18.65
N MET A 37 8.14 -5.37 17.49
CA MET A 37 7.21 -6.45 17.14
C MET A 37 7.86 -7.84 17.22
N ARG A 38 9.08 -7.99 16.66
CA ARG A 38 9.82 -9.26 16.71
C ARG A 38 10.20 -9.62 18.14
N HIS A 39 10.58 -8.65 18.95
CA HIS A 39 10.92 -8.86 20.36
C HIS A 39 9.70 -9.37 21.14
N TYR A 40 8.57 -8.70 21.04
CA TYR A 40 7.34 -9.13 21.73
C TYR A 40 6.82 -10.47 21.22
N HIS A 41 6.98 -10.77 19.94
CA HIS A 41 6.60 -12.07 19.40
C HIS A 41 7.43 -13.21 20.04
N LYS A 42 8.75 -13.05 20.08
CA LYS A 42 9.64 -14.02 20.74
C LYS A 42 9.37 -14.14 22.25
N LEU A 43 9.07 -13.00 22.90
CA LEU A 43 8.76 -12.96 24.32
C LEU A 43 7.44 -13.67 24.62
N SER A 44 6.43 -13.51 23.78
CA SER A 44 5.13 -14.17 23.92
C SER A 44 5.24 -15.68 23.75
N GLU A 45 6.07 -16.16 22.83
CA GLU A 45 6.34 -17.62 22.69
C GLU A 45 7.03 -18.21 23.93
N ARG A 46 7.99 -17.49 24.50
CA ARG A 46 8.64 -17.91 25.75
C ARG A 46 7.67 -17.88 26.92
N ALA A 47 6.87 -16.82 27.07
CA ALA A 47 5.89 -16.70 28.13
C ALA A 47 4.86 -17.84 28.08
N LEU A 48 4.46 -18.26 26.89
CA LEU A 48 3.54 -19.39 26.71
C LEU A 48 4.15 -20.70 27.20
N ARG A 49 5.44 -20.92 27.00
CA ARG A 49 6.16 -22.15 27.38
C ARG A 49 6.48 -22.19 28.88
N GLU A 50 6.86 -21.04 29.47
CA GLU A 50 7.43 -20.99 30.82
C GLU A 50 6.45 -20.49 31.89
N SER A 51 5.55 -19.57 31.55
CA SER A 51 4.76 -18.80 32.54
C SER A 51 3.25 -18.92 32.37
N GLY A 52 2.76 -19.63 31.36
CA GLY A 52 1.34 -19.90 31.16
C GLY A 52 0.54 -18.77 30.47
N LYS A 53 -0.78 -18.98 30.36
CA LYS A 53 -1.69 -18.15 29.53
C LYS A 53 -1.80 -16.68 29.95
N GLU A 54 -1.66 -16.36 31.23
CA GLU A 54 -1.82 -14.98 31.73
C GLU A 54 -0.61 -14.11 31.28
N ALA A 55 0.61 -14.63 31.44
CA ALA A 55 1.82 -13.95 30.98
C ALA A 55 1.82 -13.79 29.46
N TYR A 56 1.37 -14.79 28.72
CA TYR A 56 1.20 -14.72 27.27
C TYR A 56 0.26 -13.58 26.86
N LYS A 57 -0.92 -13.46 27.49
CA LYS A 57 -1.88 -12.39 27.18
C LYS A 57 -1.30 -10.99 27.42
N ALA A 58 -0.57 -10.79 28.52
CA ALA A 58 0.03 -9.51 28.85
C ALA A 58 1.07 -9.08 27.80
N VAL A 59 1.97 -9.97 27.42
CA VAL A 59 3.01 -9.72 26.43
C VAL A 59 2.41 -9.57 25.02
N ASN A 60 1.45 -10.41 24.66
CA ASN A 60 0.79 -10.36 23.37
C ASN A 60 0.04 -9.04 23.15
N ARG A 61 -0.54 -8.45 24.20
CA ARG A 61 -1.18 -7.13 24.13
C ARG A 61 -0.18 -6.04 23.72
N GLN A 62 1.01 -6.04 24.32
CA GLN A 62 2.07 -5.10 23.94
C GLN A 62 2.55 -5.32 22.49
N GLY A 63 2.64 -6.57 22.04
CA GLY A 63 2.92 -6.90 20.65
C GLY A 63 1.86 -6.37 19.69
N HIS A 64 0.58 -6.43 20.05
CA HIS A 64 -0.51 -5.86 19.25
C HIS A 64 -0.46 -4.33 19.18
N GLU A 65 -0.08 -3.66 20.25
CA GLU A 65 0.11 -2.20 20.26
C GLU A 65 1.25 -1.79 19.32
N ALA A 66 2.41 -2.44 19.40
CA ALA A 66 3.54 -2.21 18.49
C ALA A 66 3.18 -2.49 17.03
N PHE A 67 2.42 -3.56 16.77
CA PHE A 67 1.88 -3.86 15.44
C PHE A 67 0.92 -2.78 14.95
N GLY A 68 0.04 -2.29 15.81
CA GLY A 68 -0.91 -1.22 15.49
C GLY A 68 -0.18 0.06 15.03
N TYR A 69 0.85 0.48 15.74
CA TYR A 69 1.67 1.63 15.37
C TYR A 69 2.40 1.43 14.04
N TYR A 70 3.01 0.25 13.85
CA TYR A 70 3.68 -0.08 12.59
C TYR A 70 2.70 -0.08 11.41
N PHE A 71 1.55 -0.71 11.58
CA PHE A 71 0.51 -0.80 10.56
C PHE A 71 -0.06 0.59 10.23
N SER A 72 -0.35 1.40 11.25
CA SER A 72 -0.88 2.76 11.09
C SER A 72 0.11 3.66 10.35
N LEU A 73 1.39 3.66 10.74
CA LEU A 73 2.41 4.47 10.07
C LEU A 73 2.61 4.04 8.61
N ASN A 74 2.69 2.74 8.37
CA ASN A 74 2.86 2.22 7.02
C ASN A 74 1.61 2.45 6.15
N GLY A 75 0.42 2.29 6.73
CA GLY A 75 -0.85 2.62 6.09
C GLY A 75 -0.98 4.10 5.74
N ALA A 76 -0.61 4.99 6.66
CA ALA A 76 -0.61 6.43 6.40
C ALA A 76 0.32 6.82 5.25
N LEU A 77 1.53 6.25 5.19
CA LEU A 77 2.45 6.48 4.08
C LEU A 77 1.88 5.96 2.75
N TRP A 78 1.18 4.82 2.80
CA TRP A 78 0.56 4.24 1.62
C TRP A 78 -0.60 5.12 1.10
N VAL A 79 -1.46 5.59 1.99
CA VAL A 79 -2.55 6.55 1.67
C VAL A 79 -1.97 7.86 1.18
N ALA A 80 -0.94 8.39 1.84
CA ALA A 80 -0.25 9.60 1.39
C ALA A 80 0.32 9.46 -0.03
N SER A 81 0.68 8.26 -0.48
CA SER A 81 1.16 8.04 -1.85
C SER A 81 0.06 8.09 -2.92
N LEU A 82 -1.21 8.17 -2.53
CA LEU A 82 -2.37 8.24 -3.45
C LEU A 82 -2.75 9.68 -3.81
N TRP A 83 -2.13 10.70 -3.21
CA TRP A 83 -2.47 12.11 -3.46
C TRP A 83 -2.48 12.54 -4.95
N PRO A 84 -1.67 11.97 -5.86
CA PRO A 84 -1.73 12.36 -7.26
C PRO A 84 -3.00 11.91 -7.98
N VAL A 85 -3.69 10.88 -7.44
CA VAL A 85 -4.89 10.30 -8.07
C VAL A 85 -6.05 11.29 -8.13
N PRO A 86 -6.49 11.93 -7.03
CA PRO A 86 -7.57 12.91 -7.09
C PRO A 86 -7.22 14.12 -7.97
N LEU A 87 -5.96 14.55 -8.00
CA LEU A 87 -5.52 15.63 -8.89
C LEU A 87 -5.60 15.22 -10.37
N ALA A 88 -5.14 14.01 -10.70
CA ALA A 88 -5.25 13.47 -12.05
C ALA A 88 -6.70 13.34 -12.49
N LEU A 89 -7.58 12.83 -11.63
CA LEU A 89 -9.01 12.70 -11.91
C LEU A 89 -9.69 14.06 -12.07
N ALA A 90 -9.41 15.04 -11.22
CA ALA A 90 -9.94 16.40 -11.33
C ALA A 90 -9.50 17.05 -12.64
N TRP A 91 -8.24 16.93 -13.01
CA TRP A 91 -7.72 17.43 -14.28
C TRP A 91 -8.39 16.76 -15.49
N MET A 92 -8.56 15.43 -15.43
CA MET A 92 -9.24 14.69 -16.49
C MET A 92 -10.71 15.10 -16.62
N GLN A 93 -11.39 15.34 -15.50
CA GLN A 93 -12.77 15.79 -15.53
C GLN A 93 -12.94 17.15 -16.21
N THR A 94 -12.04 18.09 -15.97
CA THR A 94 -12.08 19.40 -16.63
C THR A 94 -11.77 19.32 -18.12
N ARG A 95 -10.93 18.36 -18.55
CA ARG A 95 -10.47 18.27 -19.93
C ARG A 95 -11.29 17.31 -20.80
N PHE A 96 -11.80 16.24 -20.22
CA PHE A 96 -12.46 15.13 -20.91
C PHE A 96 -13.85 14.78 -20.36
N GLY A 97 -14.41 15.60 -19.47
CA GLY A 97 -15.70 15.33 -18.83
C GLY A 97 -16.88 15.15 -19.78
N THR A 98 -16.75 15.67 -21.01
CA THR A 98 -17.76 15.55 -22.08
C THR A 98 -17.50 14.41 -23.07
N VAL A 99 -16.37 13.71 -22.94
CA VAL A 99 -15.94 12.65 -23.86
C VAL A 99 -16.12 11.30 -23.20
N SER A 100 -17.17 10.60 -23.58
CA SER A 100 -17.43 9.19 -23.16
C SER A 100 -17.00 8.26 -24.29
N PRO A 101 -15.87 7.57 -24.20
CA PRO A 101 -15.53 6.56 -25.19
C PRO A 101 -16.53 5.39 -25.07
N SER A 102 -17.31 5.15 -26.12
CA SER A 102 -18.26 4.03 -26.20
C SER A 102 -17.50 2.71 -26.30
N LEU A 103 -17.92 1.74 -25.49
CA LEU A 103 -17.47 0.34 -25.61
C LEU A 103 -18.35 -0.44 -26.58
N PRO A 104 -17.77 -1.37 -27.34
CA PRO A 104 -18.53 -2.24 -28.25
C PRO A 104 -19.39 -3.28 -27.50
N PHE A 105 -19.31 -3.35 -26.17
CA PHE A 105 -20.10 -4.24 -25.32
C PHE A 105 -20.54 -3.52 -24.06
N SER A 106 -21.75 -3.77 -23.59
CA SER A 106 -22.29 -3.23 -22.35
C SER A 106 -21.81 -4.05 -21.15
N LEU A 107 -21.14 -3.41 -20.20
CA LEU A 107 -20.81 -4.04 -18.93
C LEU A 107 -22.02 -3.97 -17.98
N PRO A 108 -22.44 -5.09 -17.38
CA PRO A 108 -23.67 -5.16 -16.58
C PRO A 108 -23.68 -4.26 -15.34
N LEU A 109 -22.51 -3.81 -14.90
CA LEU A 109 -22.36 -2.96 -13.71
C LEU A 109 -22.06 -1.49 -14.00
N LEU A 110 -21.51 -1.17 -15.21
CA LEU A 110 -21.03 0.18 -15.58
C LEU A 110 -21.83 0.83 -16.73
N GLY A 111 -22.76 0.07 -17.36
CA GLY A 111 -23.49 0.58 -18.52
C GLY A 111 -22.68 0.60 -19.82
N PRO A 112 -23.25 1.13 -20.91
CA PRO A 112 -22.63 1.14 -22.24
C PRO A 112 -21.51 2.16 -22.40
N GLU A 113 -21.41 3.13 -21.50
CA GLU A 113 -20.43 4.23 -21.58
C GLU A 113 -19.63 4.39 -20.29
N PRO A 114 -18.59 3.54 -20.07
CA PRO A 114 -17.72 3.74 -18.94
C PRO A 114 -16.93 5.04 -19.10
N GLY A 115 -17.10 5.93 -18.12
CA GLY A 115 -16.42 7.22 -18.11
C GLY A 115 -14.90 7.09 -18.05
N PHE A 116 -14.20 8.20 -18.26
CA PHE A 116 -12.73 8.27 -18.22
C PHE A 116 -12.13 7.72 -16.92
N VAL A 117 -12.86 7.76 -15.81
CA VAL A 117 -12.45 7.22 -14.50
C VAL A 117 -12.18 5.72 -14.59
N PHE A 118 -13.05 4.97 -15.27
CA PHE A 118 -12.89 3.53 -15.46
C PHE A 118 -11.56 3.22 -16.19
N TRP A 119 -11.28 3.91 -17.29
CA TRP A 119 -10.05 3.72 -18.05
C TRP A 119 -8.80 4.11 -17.27
N PHE A 120 -8.91 5.17 -16.47
CA PHE A 120 -7.83 5.59 -15.59
C PHE A 120 -7.52 4.53 -14.53
N VAL A 121 -8.54 4.02 -13.82
CA VAL A 121 -8.39 3.02 -12.77
C VAL A 121 -7.86 1.70 -13.36
N LEU A 122 -8.39 1.30 -14.53
CA LEU A 122 -7.96 0.09 -15.24
C LEU A 122 -6.48 0.15 -15.64
N ALA A 123 -5.97 1.31 -16.00
CA ALA A 123 -4.55 1.51 -16.30
C ALA A 123 -3.71 1.68 -15.02
N TYR A 124 -4.22 2.41 -14.03
CA TYR A 124 -3.51 2.75 -12.81
C TYR A 124 -3.20 1.53 -11.93
N ILE A 125 -4.17 0.63 -11.71
CA ILE A 125 -3.99 -0.52 -10.81
C ILE A 125 -2.87 -1.45 -11.29
N PRO A 126 -2.88 -2.00 -12.53
CA PRO A 126 -1.81 -2.90 -12.97
C PRO A 126 -0.46 -2.19 -13.04
N LEU A 127 -0.44 -0.93 -13.47
CA LEU A 127 0.79 -0.16 -13.55
C LEU A 127 1.40 0.08 -12.17
N ARG A 128 0.57 0.39 -11.16
CA ARG A 128 1.01 0.55 -9.78
C ARG A 128 1.55 -0.75 -9.19
N LEU A 129 0.91 -1.89 -9.49
CA LEU A 129 1.38 -3.21 -9.02
C LEU A 129 2.71 -3.61 -9.68
N LEU A 130 2.84 -3.39 -10.97
CA LEU A 130 4.07 -3.70 -11.71
C LEU A 130 5.23 -2.81 -11.27
N LEU A 131 5.04 -1.50 -11.28
CA LEU A 131 6.08 -0.55 -10.86
C LEU A 131 6.35 -0.63 -9.35
N GLY A 132 5.34 -0.92 -8.54
CA GLY A 132 5.51 -1.13 -7.11
C GLY A 132 6.46 -2.30 -6.81
N ARG A 133 6.36 -3.39 -7.55
CA ARG A 133 7.27 -4.55 -7.43
C ARG A 133 8.70 -4.23 -7.85
N LEU A 134 8.87 -3.40 -8.89
CA LEU A 134 10.18 -2.98 -9.38
C LEU A 134 10.84 -1.93 -8.48
N VAL A 135 10.03 -1.03 -7.93
CA VAL A 135 10.49 0.16 -7.19
C VAL A 135 10.65 -0.13 -5.69
N CYS A 136 9.79 -0.97 -5.12
CA CYS A 136 9.89 -1.46 -3.75
C CYS A 136 10.01 -2.99 -3.82
N PRO A 137 11.19 -3.56 -4.06
CA PRO A 137 11.38 -4.96 -3.82
C PRO A 137 11.05 -5.18 -2.34
N VAL A 138 9.99 -5.96 -2.10
CA VAL A 138 9.65 -6.41 -0.76
C VAL A 138 10.92 -7.05 -0.22
N GLY A 139 11.56 -6.41 0.76
CA GLY A 139 12.75 -6.93 1.39
C GLY A 139 12.42 -8.31 1.96
N GLN A 140 12.80 -9.34 1.22
CA GLN A 140 12.77 -10.74 1.63
C GLN A 140 13.91 -11.03 2.63
N ASP A 141 14.42 -10.01 3.30
CA ASP A 141 15.45 -10.16 4.32
C ASP A 141 14.83 -10.57 5.67
N GLY A 142 14.10 -11.68 5.70
CA GLY A 142 13.45 -12.12 6.93
C GLY A 142 12.91 -13.53 6.93
N GLN A 143 13.04 -14.29 5.85
CA GLN A 143 12.79 -15.73 5.82
C GLN A 143 14.12 -16.50 5.72
N GLY A 144 15.13 -16.03 6.44
CA GLY A 144 16.36 -16.76 6.66
C GLY A 144 16.27 -17.52 7.97
N THR A 145 16.07 -18.83 7.86
CA THR A 145 16.52 -19.87 8.80
C THR A 145 15.85 -19.87 10.18
N ILE A 146 14.69 -20.48 10.26
CA ILE A 146 14.28 -21.23 11.43
C ILE A 146 14.69 -22.69 11.14
N ILE A 147 15.96 -23.00 11.26
CA ILE A 147 16.48 -24.34 11.48
C ILE A 147 17.77 -24.13 12.32
N ASP A 148 17.62 -24.31 13.60
CA ASP A 148 18.47 -24.99 14.59
C ASP A 148 17.95 -24.64 16.00
#